data_931e46bbb0a20f0cd992d87071fe92fd
#
_entry.id   931e46bbb0a20f0cd992d87071fe92fd
#
_cell.length_a   1.000
_cell.length_b   1.000
_cell.length_c   1.000
_cell.angle_alpha   90.00
_cell.angle_beta   90.00
_cell.angle_gamma   90.00
#
_symmetry.space_group_name_H-M   'P 1'
#
loop_
_entity.id
_entity.type
_entity.pdbx_description
1 polymer ?
#
loop_
_entity_poly.entity_id
_entity_poly.type
_entity_poly.pdbx_seq_one_letter_code
_entity_poly.pdbx_strand_id
1 'polypeptide(L)'
;MQKQEYVLAALDMDGTLLNSRHEISDYTRRALSRAGAAGYQIALATGRCVSELVKPLQGLDAVRYLISENGARIYDYWDKRTLQCTEIAPEEVRFILEQARRMDVILQVFTSGQSVIGGEKDKIDYERHRVAFFRSVFEEGSIFEPDIADRLLRGEKTAGKINLYFADADQRAEMLGLLEGHALAVAESIGLSLELSPAGVDKGRGLRALCRALNVDIARTLAVADGGNDLELMRAAGLAVAMGNAIPAVRALADDVTDDCDHDGAAHAIEKYMPRADCGCGMKCAG
;
A
#
# COMPACT_ATOMS: atom_id res chain seq x y z
N MET A 1 -29.84 9.32 17.08
CA MET A 1 -28.85 8.44 16.46
C MET A 1 -27.51 8.76 17.10
N GLN A 2 -26.87 7.82 17.78
CA GLN A 2 -25.48 8.03 18.25
C GLN A 2 -24.59 8.23 17.01
N LYS A 3 -23.83 9.34 17.02
CA LYS A 3 -22.85 9.59 15.94
C LYS A 3 -21.84 8.45 15.99
N GLN A 4 -21.74 7.67 14.92
CA GLN A 4 -20.76 6.57 14.83
C GLN A 4 -19.36 7.18 14.90
N GLU A 5 -18.59 6.79 15.92
CA GLU A 5 -17.26 7.34 16.15
C GLU A 5 -16.25 6.42 15.49
N TYR A 6 -15.60 6.89 14.45
CA TYR A 6 -14.50 6.18 13.80
C TYR A 6 -13.24 6.32 14.64
N VAL A 7 -12.42 5.30 14.70
CA VAL A 7 -11.20 5.26 15.54
C VAL A 7 -9.93 4.91 14.78
N LEU A 8 -10.08 4.34 13.57
CA LEU A 8 -8.96 3.95 12.71
C LEU A 8 -9.24 4.44 11.29
N ALA A 9 -8.32 5.22 10.73
CA ALA A 9 -8.30 5.56 9.30
C ALA A 9 -7.30 4.67 8.57
N ALA A 10 -7.72 4.11 7.43
CA ALA A 10 -6.87 3.45 6.46
C ALA A 10 -6.86 4.28 5.17
N LEU A 11 -5.73 4.88 4.88
CA LEU A 11 -5.55 5.81 3.76
C LEU A 11 -4.70 5.12 2.69
N ASP A 12 -5.15 5.14 1.44
CA ASP A 12 -4.26 4.82 0.33
C ASP A 12 -3.18 5.91 0.19
N MET A 13 -2.15 5.60 -0.57
CA MET A 13 -0.99 6.48 -0.69
C MET A 13 -0.95 7.21 -2.03
N ASP A 14 -0.82 6.48 -3.12
CA ASP A 14 -0.57 7.03 -4.45
C ASP A 14 -1.88 7.50 -5.09
N GLY A 15 -2.06 8.82 -5.28
CA GLY A 15 -3.32 9.41 -5.75
C GLY A 15 -4.33 9.69 -4.63
N THR A 16 -3.98 9.40 -3.38
CA THR A 16 -4.80 9.69 -2.20
C THR A 16 -4.05 10.60 -1.23
N LEU A 17 -3.02 10.08 -0.55
CA LEU A 17 -2.22 10.88 0.38
C LEU A 17 -1.14 11.70 -0.33
N LEU A 18 -0.57 11.14 -1.41
CA LEU A 18 0.37 11.82 -2.28
C LEU A 18 -0.39 12.57 -3.38
N ASN A 19 0.00 13.84 -3.59
CA ASN A 19 -0.49 14.66 -4.70
C ASN A 19 0.16 14.25 -6.05
N SER A 20 -0.20 14.91 -7.14
CA SER A 20 0.34 14.66 -8.49
C SER A 20 1.86 14.88 -8.61
N ARG A 21 2.49 15.56 -7.63
CA ARG A 21 3.95 15.73 -7.52
C ARG A 21 4.61 14.68 -6.65
N HIS A 22 3.86 13.65 -6.21
CA HIS A 22 4.31 12.62 -5.25
C HIS A 22 4.76 13.18 -3.89
N GLU A 23 4.11 14.24 -3.41
CA GLU A 23 4.38 14.90 -2.14
C GLU A 23 3.15 14.86 -1.24
N ILE A 24 3.38 14.80 0.09
CA ILE A 24 2.32 15.03 1.08
C ILE A 24 2.37 16.51 1.46
N SER A 25 1.28 17.23 1.25
CA SER A 25 1.21 18.66 1.55
C SER A 25 1.36 18.94 3.05
N ASP A 26 1.80 20.14 3.39
CA ASP A 26 1.86 20.58 4.78
C ASP A 26 0.49 20.63 5.46
N TYR A 27 -0.57 20.88 4.70
CA TYR A 27 -1.94 20.85 5.23
C TYR A 27 -2.33 19.42 5.62
N THR A 28 -2.12 18.46 4.73
CA THR A 28 -2.38 17.04 4.99
C THR A 28 -1.55 16.52 6.16
N ARG A 29 -0.25 16.85 6.24
CA ARG A 29 0.61 16.51 7.40
C ARG A 29 0.04 17.02 8.71
N ARG A 30 -0.40 18.29 8.75
CA ARG A 30 -1.02 18.88 9.95
C ARG A 30 -2.35 18.24 10.32
N ALA A 31 -3.19 17.90 9.32
CA ALA A 31 -4.48 17.23 9.57
C ALA A 31 -4.28 15.86 10.22
N LEU A 32 -3.36 15.04 9.67
CA LEU A 32 -3.01 13.73 10.23
C LEU A 32 -2.41 13.85 11.64
N SER A 33 -1.50 14.82 11.85
CA SER A 33 -0.92 15.05 13.18
C SER A 33 -1.99 15.43 14.22
N ARG A 34 -2.97 16.26 13.84
CA ARG A 34 -4.10 16.60 14.72
C ARG A 34 -4.97 15.40 15.04
N ALA A 35 -5.25 14.56 14.03
CA ALA A 35 -6.02 13.34 14.24
C ALA A 35 -5.29 12.36 15.17
N GLY A 36 -3.99 12.13 14.95
CA GLY A 36 -3.17 11.29 15.83
C GLY A 36 -3.12 11.82 17.28
N ALA A 37 -2.94 13.13 17.45
CA ALA A 37 -2.95 13.78 18.78
C ALA A 37 -4.33 13.70 19.47
N ALA A 38 -5.43 13.57 18.72
CA ALA A 38 -6.77 13.33 19.22
C ALA A 38 -7.03 11.84 19.58
N GLY A 39 -6.05 10.95 19.38
CA GLY A 39 -6.12 9.53 19.72
C GLY A 39 -6.61 8.61 18.60
N TYR A 40 -6.84 9.13 17.40
CA TYR A 40 -7.19 8.33 16.24
C TYR A 40 -5.97 7.52 15.75
N GLN A 41 -6.21 6.28 15.36
CA GLN A 41 -5.18 5.45 14.74
C GLN A 41 -5.14 5.73 13.22
N ILE A 42 -3.93 5.95 12.70
CA ILE A 42 -3.74 6.20 11.27
C ILE A 42 -2.92 5.05 10.68
N ALA A 43 -3.46 4.43 9.66
CA ALA A 43 -2.82 3.40 8.86
C ALA A 43 -2.69 3.83 7.39
N LEU A 44 -1.59 3.46 6.73
CA LEU A 44 -1.50 3.49 5.27
C LEU A 44 -1.85 2.12 4.70
N ALA A 45 -2.60 2.09 3.59
CA ALA A 45 -2.95 0.89 2.85
C ALA A 45 -2.39 1.00 1.42
N THR A 46 -1.25 0.36 1.14
CA THR A 46 -0.47 0.58 -0.09
C THR A 46 0.08 -0.71 -0.69
N GLY A 47 0.34 -0.68 -2.00
CA GLY A 47 1.09 -1.75 -2.69
C GLY A 47 2.60 -1.74 -2.41
N ARG A 48 3.12 -0.65 -1.84
CA ARG A 48 4.54 -0.50 -1.49
C ARG A 48 4.91 -1.36 -0.28
N CYS A 49 6.19 -1.75 -0.20
CA CYS A 49 6.72 -2.40 1.00
C CYS A 49 7.24 -1.37 2.02
N VAL A 50 7.60 -1.85 3.22
CA VAL A 50 8.02 -0.96 4.33
C VAL A 50 9.24 -0.12 3.98
N SER A 51 10.25 -0.69 3.29
CA SER A 51 11.47 0.06 2.92
C SER A 51 11.21 1.22 1.95
N GLU A 52 10.23 1.08 1.05
CA GLU A 52 9.83 2.11 0.10
C GLU A 52 9.04 3.26 0.76
N LEU A 53 8.58 3.05 2.00
CA LEU A 53 7.80 4.04 2.76
C LEU A 53 8.65 4.90 3.70
N VAL A 54 9.90 4.54 3.96
CA VAL A 54 10.76 5.26 4.92
C VAL A 54 10.88 6.75 4.58
N LYS A 55 11.18 7.07 3.32
CA LYS A 55 11.34 8.46 2.87
C LYS A 55 10.01 9.22 2.82
N PRO A 56 8.92 8.70 2.21
CA PRO A 56 7.63 9.37 2.21
C PRO A 56 7.05 9.63 3.60
N LEU A 57 7.30 8.75 4.57
CA LEU A 57 6.80 8.88 5.94
C LEU A 57 7.66 9.75 6.85
N GLN A 58 8.79 10.25 6.36
CA GLN A 58 9.66 11.12 7.16
C GLN A 58 8.89 12.36 7.65
N GLY A 59 8.86 12.55 8.98
CA GLY A 59 8.11 13.65 9.62
C GLY A 59 6.58 13.47 9.61
N LEU A 60 6.08 12.25 9.37
CA LEU A 60 4.66 11.91 9.45
C LEU A 60 4.38 10.95 10.63
N ASP A 61 4.73 11.41 11.83
CA ASP A 61 4.71 10.60 13.06
C ASP A 61 3.30 10.13 13.47
N ALA A 62 2.25 10.70 12.90
CA ALA A 62 0.88 10.26 13.13
C ALA A 62 0.57 8.87 12.53
N VAL A 63 1.29 8.47 11.46
CA VAL A 63 1.10 7.16 10.84
C VAL A 63 1.81 6.09 11.67
N ARG A 64 1.04 5.23 12.29
CA ARG A 64 1.59 4.13 13.08
C ARG A 64 1.56 2.80 12.35
N TYR A 65 0.51 2.52 11.58
CA TYR A 65 0.33 1.20 10.98
C TYR A 65 0.46 1.25 9.46
N LEU A 66 0.98 0.15 8.90
CA LEU A 66 1.07 -0.05 7.47
C LEU A 66 0.35 -1.35 7.08
N ILE A 67 -0.60 -1.25 6.18
CA ILE A 67 -1.17 -2.33 5.41
C ILE A 67 -0.41 -2.31 4.08
N SER A 68 0.76 -2.92 4.05
CA SER A 68 1.72 -2.86 2.95
C SER A 68 1.65 -4.10 2.06
N GLU A 69 2.32 -4.04 0.90
CA GLU A 69 2.36 -5.16 -0.05
C GLU A 69 0.94 -5.60 -0.48
N ASN A 70 0.02 -4.62 -0.73
CA ASN A 70 -1.41 -4.85 -1.00
C ASN A 70 -2.15 -5.65 0.09
N GLY A 71 -1.70 -5.59 1.35
CA GLY A 71 -2.32 -6.31 2.47
C GLY A 71 -1.61 -7.60 2.87
N ALA A 72 -0.55 -8.00 2.16
CA ALA A 72 0.25 -9.17 2.54
C ALA A 72 0.96 -8.97 3.88
N ARG A 73 1.35 -7.74 4.21
CA ARG A 73 2.05 -7.41 5.45
C ARG A 73 1.33 -6.34 6.24
N ILE A 74 1.08 -6.62 7.51
CA ILE A 74 0.61 -5.65 8.52
C ILE A 74 1.80 -5.33 9.43
N TYR A 75 2.14 -4.05 9.51
CA TYR A 75 3.35 -3.60 10.18
C TYR A 75 3.07 -2.47 11.14
N ASP A 76 3.59 -2.56 12.37
CA ASP A 76 3.64 -1.46 13.33
C ASP A 76 4.93 -0.65 13.08
N TYR A 77 4.77 0.54 12.49
CA TYR A 77 5.88 1.38 12.08
C TYR A 77 6.62 2.01 13.26
N TRP A 78 5.93 2.24 14.39
CA TRP A 78 6.55 2.76 15.60
C TRP A 78 7.39 1.70 16.31
N ASP A 79 6.81 0.52 16.53
CA ASP A 79 7.49 -0.61 17.19
C ASP A 79 8.42 -1.40 16.26
N LYS A 80 8.46 -1.01 14.95
CA LYS A 80 9.28 -1.64 13.89
C LYS A 80 9.11 -3.16 13.83
N ARG A 81 7.88 -3.63 13.92
CA ARG A 81 7.58 -5.07 13.90
C ARG A 81 6.44 -5.43 12.96
N THR A 82 6.57 -6.57 12.32
CA THR A 82 5.48 -7.21 11.58
C THR A 82 4.47 -7.78 12.56
N LEU A 83 3.20 -7.37 12.44
CA LEU A 83 2.07 -7.92 13.21
C LEU A 83 1.53 -9.19 12.55
N GLN A 84 1.47 -9.20 11.22
CA GLN A 84 1.06 -10.34 10.39
C GLN A 84 1.73 -10.25 9.03
N CYS A 85 2.09 -11.39 8.45
CA CYS A 85 2.53 -11.51 7.06
C CYS A 85 1.89 -12.74 6.42
N THR A 86 1.46 -12.60 5.18
CA THR A 86 1.05 -13.71 4.31
C THR A 86 2.06 -13.75 3.16
N GLU A 87 2.69 -14.90 2.97
CA GLU A 87 3.74 -15.07 1.97
C GLU A 87 3.26 -15.93 0.82
N ILE A 88 3.85 -15.74 -0.36
CA ILE A 88 3.62 -16.59 -1.54
C ILE A 88 4.13 -17.99 -1.21
N ALA A 89 3.33 -19.01 -1.51
CA ALA A 89 3.71 -20.41 -1.28
C ALA A 89 5.01 -20.75 -2.04
N PRO A 90 5.92 -21.53 -1.42
CA PRO A 90 7.23 -21.84 -2.04
C PRO A 90 7.15 -22.47 -3.44
N GLU A 91 6.12 -23.28 -3.71
CA GLU A 91 5.84 -23.86 -5.01
C GLU A 91 5.48 -22.81 -6.05
N GLU A 92 4.70 -21.77 -5.67
CA GLU A 92 4.36 -20.66 -6.55
C GLU A 92 5.59 -19.77 -6.82
N VAL A 93 6.39 -19.49 -5.77
CA VAL A 93 7.66 -18.76 -5.93
C VAL A 93 8.57 -19.50 -6.92
N ARG A 94 8.72 -20.81 -6.78
CA ARG A 94 9.52 -21.64 -7.69
C ARG A 94 9.00 -21.51 -9.12
N PHE A 95 7.70 -21.69 -9.33
CA PHE A 95 7.08 -21.58 -10.65
C PHE A 95 7.36 -20.23 -11.29
N ILE A 96 7.08 -19.12 -10.56
CA ILE A 96 7.30 -17.74 -11.05
C ILE A 96 8.76 -17.56 -11.50
N LEU A 97 9.72 -17.97 -10.66
CA LEU A 97 11.14 -17.77 -10.93
C LEU A 97 11.64 -18.61 -12.08
N GLU A 98 11.15 -19.84 -12.24
CA GLU A 98 11.50 -20.73 -13.37
C GLU A 98 11.03 -20.15 -14.71
N GLN A 99 9.86 -19.50 -14.76
CA GLN A 99 9.37 -18.83 -15.95
C GLN A 99 10.11 -17.50 -16.19
N ALA A 100 10.23 -16.66 -15.16
CA ALA A 100 10.88 -15.35 -15.24
C ALA A 100 12.34 -15.45 -15.75
N ARG A 101 13.08 -16.52 -15.42
CA ARG A 101 14.45 -16.76 -15.91
C ARG A 101 14.58 -16.88 -17.43
N ARG A 102 13.48 -17.13 -18.14
CA ARG A 102 13.44 -17.30 -19.61
C ARG A 102 13.00 -16.03 -20.31
N MET A 103 12.69 -14.98 -19.56
CA MET A 103 12.11 -13.73 -20.03
C MET A 103 13.02 -12.55 -19.73
N ASP A 104 12.90 -11.51 -20.52
CA ASP A 104 13.59 -10.24 -20.29
C ASP A 104 12.78 -9.39 -19.30
N VAL A 105 13.09 -9.56 -18.02
CA VAL A 105 12.29 -9.01 -16.93
C VAL A 105 13.17 -8.52 -15.78
N ILE A 106 12.81 -7.36 -15.19
CA ILE A 106 13.31 -6.96 -13.88
C ILE A 106 12.47 -7.69 -12.82
N LEU A 107 13.16 -8.46 -11.97
CA LEU A 107 12.56 -9.12 -10.81
C LEU A 107 12.69 -8.21 -9.59
N GLN A 108 11.58 -7.85 -8.97
CA GLN A 108 11.52 -7.21 -7.66
C GLN A 108 10.78 -8.12 -6.67
N VAL A 109 11.38 -8.37 -5.53
CA VAL A 109 10.84 -9.24 -4.47
C VAL A 109 10.64 -8.44 -3.19
N PHE A 110 9.47 -8.52 -2.61
CA PHE A 110 9.22 -7.98 -1.27
C PHE A 110 9.39 -9.08 -0.24
N THR A 111 10.45 -8.99 0.54
CA THR A 111 10.86 -9.99 1.53
C THR A 111 11.16 -9.30 2.87
N SER A 112 10.54 -9.76 3.95
CA SER A 112 10.74 -9.19 5.29
C SER A 112 10.55 -7.67 5.38
N GLY A 113 9.65 -7.10 4.55
CA GLY A 113 9.39 -5.66 4.48
C GLY A 113 10.42 -4.86 3.68
N GLN A 114 11.37 -5.53 3.04
CA GLN A 114 12.37 -4.93 2.15
C GLN A 114 12.01 -5.16 0.69
N SER A 115 12.23 -4.16 -0.14
CA SER A 115 12.26 -4.29 -1.59
C SER A 115 13.64 -4.77 -2.01
N VAL A 116 13.69 -5.88 -2.76
CA VAL A 116 14.94 -6.45 -3.28
C VAL A 116 14.81 -6.62 -4.78
N ILE A 117 15.74 -6.03 -5.54
CA ILE A 117 15.80 -6.15 -7.00
C ILE A 117 16.85 -7.19 -7.36
N GLY A 118 16.44 -8.15 -8.20
CA GLY A 118 17.32 -9.19 -8.73
C GLY A 118 18.21 -8.64 -9.84
N GLY A 119 19.42 -8.25 -9.47
CA GLY A 119 20.40 -7.72 -10.42
C GLY A 119 21.41 -6.79 -9.78
N GLU A 120 22.36 -6.36 -10.58
CA GLU A 120 23.32 -5.32 -10.19
C GLU A 120 22.74 -3.95 -10.57
N LYS A 121 22.78 -2.97 -9.63
CA LYS A 121 22.16 -1.65 -9.79
C LYS A 121 22.49 -0.97 -11.13
N ASP A 122 23.77 -0.99 -11.51
CA ASP A 122 24.26 -0.29 -12.70
C ASP A 122 23.94 -1.04 -14.02
N LYS A 123 23.38 -2.25 -13.94
CA LYS A 123 23.01 -3.08 -15.09
C LYS A 123 21.52 -3.10 -15.39
N ILE A 124 20.69 -2.46 -14.54
CA ILE A 124 19.24 -2.40 -14.75
C ILE A 124 18.92 -1.38 -15.84
N ASP A 125 18.29 -1.83 -16.91
CA ASP A 125 17.80 -0.96 -17.99
C ASP A 125 16.35 -0.56 -17.74
N TYR A 126 16.16 0.53 -16.99
CA TYR A 126 14.85 1.06 -16.62
C TYR A 126 14.05 1.59 -17.83
N GLU A 127 14.74 2.11 -18.86
CA GLU A 127 14.09 2.61 -20.09
C GLU A 127 13.48 1.46 -20.89
N ARG A 128 14.26 0.41 -21.12
CA ARG A 128 13.83 -0.80 -21.82
C ARG A 128 12.62 -1.45 -21.17
N HIS A 129 12.57 -1.48 -19.84
CA HIS A 129 11.47 -2.05 -19.07
C HIS A 129 10.35 -1.05 -18.77
N ARG A 130 10.41 0.17 -19.36
CA ARG A 130 9.38 1.22 -19.25
C ARG A 130 9.06 1.65 -17.82
N VAL A 131 10.06 1.61 -16.94
CA VAL A 131 9.94 2.00 -15.53
C VAL A 131 10.94 3.08 -15.11
N ALA A 132 11.48 3.83 -16.06
CA ALA A 132 12.48 4.88 -15.81
C ALA A 132 11.99 5.97 -14.84
N PHE A 133 10.70 6.30 -14.89
CA PHE A 133 10.10 7.27 -13.97
C PHE A 133 10.03 6.78 -12.51
N PHE A 134 10.14 5.46 -12.27
CA PHE A 134 10.25 4.85 -10.93
C PHE A 134 11.69 4.62 -10.48
N ARG A 135 12.67 5.00 -11.28
CA ARG A 135 14.09 4.76 -10.99
C ARG A 135 14.50 5.21 -9.59
N SER A 136 14.07 6.40 -9.16
CA SER A 136 14.39 6.91 -7.82
C SER A 136 13.80 6.03 -6.70
N VAL A 137 12.59 5.52 -6.88
CA VAL A 137 11.93 4.61 -5.91
C VAL A 137 12.72 3.31 -5.79
N PHE A 138 13.14 2.73 -6.93
CA PHE A 138 13.97 1.52 -6.93
C PHE A 138 15.35 1.76 -6.29
N GLU A 139 16.05 2.82 -6.72
CA GLU A 139 17.42 3.07 -6.27
C GLU A 139 17.54 3.52 -4.81
N GLU A 140 16.51 4.18 -4.28
CA GLU A 140 16.48 4.68 -2.90
C GLU A 140 15.76 3.71 -1.93
N GLY A 141 14.76 2.97 -2.42
CA GLY A 141 13.90 2.11 -1.60
C GLY A 141 14.27 0.62 -1.63
N SER A 142 15.16 0.19 -2.53
CA SER A 142 15.47 -1.24 -2.73
C SER A 142 16.93 -1.57 -2.46
N ILE A 143 17.15 -2.83 -2.09
CA ILE A 143 18.46 -3.49 -2.06
C ILE A 143 18.64 -4.21 -3.40
N PHE A 144 19.86 -4.28 -3.93
CA PHE A 144 20.18 -4.99 -5.15
C PHE A 144 20.92 -6.27 -4.80
N GLU A 145 20.29 -7.44 -5.02
CA GLU A 145 20.85 -8.76 -4.75
C GLU A 145 20.74 -9.62 -6.03
N PRO A 146 21.85 -9.81 -6.79
CA PRO A 146 21.82 -10.60 -8.02
C PRO A 146 21.38 -12.05 -7.82
N ASP A 147 21.58 -12.60 -6.63
CA ASP A 147 21.29 -14.01 -6.27
C ASP A 147 19.95 -14.17 -5.53
N ILE A 148 19.09 -13.14 -5.44
CA ILE A 148 17.83 -13.23 -4.70
C ILE A 148 16.94 -14.38 -5.18
N ALA A 149 16.88 -14.62 -6.51
CA ALA A 149 16.11 -15.72 -7.06
C ALA A 149 16.61 -17.09 -6.57
N ASP A 150 17.94 -17.29 -6.51
CA ASP A 150 18.53 -18.54 -6.01
C ASP A 150 18.30 -18.70 -4.50
N ARG A 151 18.36 -17.62 -3.73
CA ARG A 151 18.10 -17.65 -2.28
C ARG A 151 16.65 -18.00 -1.97
N LEU A 152 15.69 -17.50 -2.77
CA LEU A 152 14.29 -17.89 -2.68
C LEU A 152 14.11 -19.38 -2.99
N LEU A 153 14.73 -19.88 -4.07
CA LEU A 153 14.65 -21.30 -4.47
C LEU A 153 15.25 -22.26 -3.44
N ARG A 154 16.28 -21.81 -2.69
CA ARG A 154 16.86 -22.57 -1.57
C ARG A 154 16.08 -22.45 -0.27
N GLY A 155 15.00 -21.63 -0.22
CA GLY A 155 14.22 -21.39 0.99
C GLY A 155 14.93 -20.52 2.05
N GLU A 156 16.00 -19.80 1.68
CA GLU A 156 16.72 -18.88 2.56
C GLU A 156 15.95 -17.56 2.77
N LYS A 157 15.06 -17.23 1.85
CA LYS A 157 14.17 -16.09 1.86
C LYS A 157 12.77 -16.53 1.46
N THR A 158 11.77 -15.73 1.87
CA THR A 158 10.36 -15.86 1.48
C THR A 158 9.92 -14.60 0.74
N ALA A 159 8.80 -14.63 0.05
CA ALA A 159 8.27 -13.50 -0.69
C ALA A 159 6.84 -13.17 -0.25
N GLY A 160 6.59 -11.96 0.23
CA GLY A 160 5.26 -11.43 0.45
C GLY A 160 4.59 -10.97 -0.83
N LYS A 161 5.41 -10.48 -1.79
CA LYS A 161 4.97 -10.02 -3.11
C LYS A 161 6.15 -10.15 -4.09
N ILE A 162 5.85 -10.43 -5.35
CA ILE A 162 6.82 -10.39 -6.45
C ILE A 162 6.27 -9.49 -7.54
N ASN A 163 7.08 -8.54 -8.00
CA ASN A 163 6.79 -7.73 -9.17
C ASN A 163 7.72 -8.15 -10.31
N LEU A 164 7.16 -8.29 -11.50
CA LEU A 164 7.86 -8.57 -12.74
C LEU A 164 7.64 -7.40 -13.70
N TYR A 165 8.72 -6.74 -14.15
CA TYR A 165 8.65 -5.63 -15.10
C TYR A 165 9.23 -6.10 -16.42
N PHE A 166 8.38 -6.30 -17.42
CA PHE A 166 8.76 -6.86 -18.71
C PHE A 166 9.25 -5.78 -19.68
N ALA A 167 10.26 -6.12 -20.49
CA ALA A 167 10.66 -5.30 -21.62
C ALA A 167 9.71 -5.49 -22.82
N ASP A 168 9.06 -6.66 -22.91
CA ASP A 168 8.26 -7.13 -24.04
C ASP A 168 6.83 -7.46 -23.63
N ALA A 169 5.83 -6.99 -24.41
CA ALA A 169 4.42 -7.19 -24.14
C ALA A 169 3.98 -8.66 -24.38
N ASP A 170 4.60 -9.35 -25.32
CA ASP A 170 4.26 -10.75 -25.64
C ASP A 170 4.73 -11.67 -24.50
N GLN A 171 5.94 -11.42 -23.94
CA GLN A 171 6.43 -12.15 -22.76
C GLN A 171 5.58 -11.90 -21.52
N ARG A 172 5.07 -10.65 -21.34
CA ARG A 172 4.12 -10.34 -20.28
C ARG A 172 2.80 -11.11 -20.47
N ALA A 173 2.27 -11.15 -21.70
CA ALA A 173 1.05 -11.90 -22.02
C ALA A 173 1.25 -13.41 -21.83
N GLU A 174 2.40 -13.94 -22.22
CA GLU A 174 2.78 -15.34 -21.98
C GLU A 174 2.79 -15.66 -20.48
N MET A 175 3.48 -14.82 -19.66
CA MET A 175 3.50 -15.02 -18.21
C MET A 175 2.10 -14.98 -17.63
N LEU A 176 1.25 -14.03 -18.03
CA LEU A 176 -0.12 -13.92 -17.55
C LEU A 176 -0.92 -15.20 -17.86
N GLY A 177 -0.78 -15.77 -19.05
CA GLY A 177 -1.40 -17.05 -19.41
C GLY A 177 -0.87 -18.23 -18.59
N LEU A 178 0.44 -18.25 -18.30
CA LEU A 178 1.07 -19.30 -17.48
C LEU A 178 0.62 -19.24 -16.02
N LEU A 179 0.21 -18.07 -15.51
CA LEU A 179 -0.27 -17.89 -14.14
C LEU A 179 -1.74 -18.30 -13.94
N GLU A 180 -2.47 -18.63 -15.02
CA GLU A 180 -3.85 -19.10 -14.90
C GLU A 180 -3.95 -20.39 -14.08
N GLY A 181 -4.83 -20.40 -13.09
CA GLY A 181 -5.03 -21.55 -12.20
C GLY A 181 -4.06 -21.65 -11.03
N HIS A 182 -3.05 -20.78 -10.96
CA HIS A 182 -2.15 -20.69 -9.81
C HIS A 182 -2.79 -20.01 -8.61
N ALA A 183 -2.32 -20.33 -7.40
CA ALA A 183 -2.84 -19.77 -6.15
C ALA A 183 -2.25 -18.37 -5.87
N LEU A 184 -2.38 -17.46 -6.84
CA LEU A 184 -1.85 -16.10 -6.82
C LEU A 184 -2.95 -15.07 -7.10
N ALA A 185 -2.83 -13.92 -6.47
CA ALA A 185 -3.51 -12.69 -6.89
C ALA A 185 -2.58 -11.96 -7.86
N VAL A 186 -3.04 -11.77 -9.09
CA VAL A 186 -2.30 -11.10 -10.15
C VAL A 186 -2.93 -9.75 -10.43
N ALA A 187 -2.16 -8.68 -10.34
CA ALA A 187 -2.57 -7.34 -10.70
C ALA A 187 -1.65 -6.77 -11.78
N GLU A 188 -2.23 -6.02 -12.70
CA GLU A 188 -1.50 -5.18 -13.64
C GLU A 188 -1.28 -3.82 -13.00
N SER A 189 -0.08 -3.28 -13.15
CA SER A 189 0.28 -1.99 -12.59
C SER A 189 1.00 -1.15 -13.66
N ILE A 190 2.14 -0.62 -13.34
CA ILE A 190 2.86 0.36 -14.12
C ILE A 190 3.53 -0.27 -15.36
N GLY A 191 3.41 0.36 -16.51
CA GLY A 191 4.08 -0.08 -17.73
C GLY A 191 3.64 -1.47 -18.17
N LEU A 192 4.59 -2.38 -18.32
CA LEU A 192 4.37 -3.80 -18.63
C LEU A 192 4.63 -4.68 -17.41
N SER A 193 4.12 -4.31 -16.22
CA SER A 193 4.36 -5.07 -15.00
C SER A 193 3.24 -6.04 -14.67
N LEU A 194 3.60 -7.08 -13.92
CA LEU A 194 2.69 -7.95 -13.17
C LEU A 194 3.09 -7.90 -11.69
N GLU A 195 2.13 -7.65 -10.83
CA GLU A 195 2.25 -7.73 -9.39
C GLU A 195 1.63 -9.04 -8.91
N LEU A 196 2.42 -9.90 -8.29
CA LEU A 196 2.04 -11.23 -7.85
C LEU A 196 2.02 -11.26 -6.33
N SER A 197 0.86 -11.51 -5.75
CA SER A 197 0.64 -11.62 -4.31
C SER A 197 0.03 -12.99 -3.98
N PRO A 198 0.05 -13.44 -2.72
CA PRO A 198 -0.63 -14.66 -2.31
C PRO A 198 -2.13 -14.58 -2.64
N ALA A 199 -2.75 -15.69 -3.02
CA ALA A 199 -4.18 -15.75 -3.33
C ALA A 199 -5.02 -15.18 -2.19
N GLY A 200 -5.98 -14.34 -2.55
CA GLY A 200 -6.93 -13.74 -1.63
C GLY A 200 -6.31 -12.70 -0.69
N VAL A 201 -5.10 -12.21 -0.96
CA VAL A 201 -4.53 -11.02 -0.31
C VAL A 201 -5.03 -9.79 -1.05
N ASP A 202 -5.55 -8.84 -0.29
CA ASP A 202 -6.00 -7.53 -0.73
C ASP A 202 -5.96 -6.52 0.45
N LYS A 203 -6.07 -5.23 0.17
CA LYS A 203 -6.04 -4.19 1.20
C LYS A 203 -7.20 -4.30 2.20
N GLY A 204 -8.36 -4.83 1.80
CA GLY A 204 -9.51 -5.03 2.69
C GLY A 204 -9.27 -6.16 3.70
N ARG A 205 -8.68 -7.29 3.27
CA ARG A 205 -8.21 -8.34 4.20
C ARG A 205 -7.14 -7.81 5.12
N GLY A 206 -6.23 -6.97 4.61
CA GLY A 206 -5.23 -6.26 5.41
C GLY A 206 -5.86 -5.39 6.50
N LEU A 207 -6.89 -4.60 6.17
CA LEU A 207 -7.63 -3.80 7.15
C LEU A 207 -8.30 -4.69 8.21
N ARG A 208 -8.95 -5.78 7.82
CA ARG A 208 -9.54 -6.74 8.76
C ARG A 208 -8.49 -7.37 9.67
N ALA A 209 -7.30 -7.68 9.14
CA ALA A 209 -6.19 -8.21 9.93
C ALA A 209 -5.67 -7.18 10.94
N LEU A 210 -5.50 -5.93 10.53
CA LEU A 210 -5.12 -4.84 11.43
C LEU A 210 -6.17 -4.62 12.52
N CYS A 211 -7.46 -4.58 12.17
CA CYS A 211 -8.55 -4.45 13.14
C CYS A 211 -8.52 -5.57 14.20
N ARG A 212 -8.30 -6.83 13.79
CA ARG A 212 -8.14 -7.94 14.74
C ARG A 212 -6.94 -7.76 15.66
N ALA A 213 -5.79 -7.34 15.11
CA ALA A 213 -4.58 -7.11 15.90
C ALA A 213 -4.74 -6.00 16.94
N LEU A 214 -5.58 -5.00 16.64
CA LEU A 214 -5.82 -3.84 17.51
C LEU A 214 -7.09 -3.98 18.36
N ASN A 215 -7.85 -5.06 18.20
CA ASN A 215 -9.18 -5.24 18.81
C ASN A 215 -10.13 -4.06 18.50
N VAL A 216 -10.12 -3.61 17.25
CA VAL A 216 -10.99 -2.55 16.72
C VAL A 216 -12.12 -3.18 15.92
N ASP A 217 -13.36 -2.72 16.13
CA ASP A 217 -14.48 -3.09 15.28
C ASP A 217 -14.28 -2.47 13.87
N ILE A 218 -14.38 -3.31 12.84
CA ILE A 218 -14.27 -2.88 11.44
C ILE A 218 -15.28 -1.79 11.09
N ALA A 219 -16.47 -1.81 11.69
CA ALA A 219 -17.49 -0.78 11.50
C ALA A 219 -17.02 0.62 11.98
N ARG A 220 -15.99 0.70 12.82
CA ARG A 220 -15.40 1.95 13.31
C ARG A 220 -14.16 2.38 12.51
N THR A 221 -14.03 1.92 11.27
CA THR A 221 -12.92 2.29 10.38
C THR A 221 -13.40 3.24 9.29
N LEU A 222 -12.51 4.16 8.90
CA LEU A 222 -12.61 5.03 7.74
C LEU A 222 -11.61 4.56 6.69
N ALA A 223 -12.04 4.36 5.44
CA ALA A 223 -11.15 4.18 4.30
C ALA A 223 -11.21 5.41 3.39
N VAL A 224 -10.06 5.85 2.89
CA VAL A 224 -9.96 6.91 1.86
C VAL A 224 -9.06 6.40 0.76
N ALA A 225 -9.55 6.38 -0.50
CA ALA A 225 -8.82 5.76 -1.60
C ALA A 225 -9.30 6.24 -2.98
N ASP A 226 -8.57 5.88 -4.04
CA ASP A 226 -8.86 6.28 -5.41
C ASP A 226 -8.69 5.17 -6.46
N GLY A 227 -7.89 4.13 -6.21
CA GLY A 227 -7.43 3.17 -7.21
C GLY A 227 -8.17 1.83 -7.25
N GLY A 228 -7.90 1.04 -8.30
CA GLY A 228 -8.54 -0.27 -8.49
C GLY A 228 -8.15 -1.32 -7.43
N ASN A 229 -6.94 -1.23 -6.87
CA ASN A 229 -6.47 -2.10 -5.78
C ASN A 229 -7.10 -1.77 -4.42
N ASP A 230 -7.94 -0.71 -4.34
CA ASP A 230 -8.64 -0.30 -3.13
C ASP A 230 -10.07 -0.80 -3.02
N LEU A 231 -10.61 -1.43 -4.06
CA LEU A 231 -12.01 -1.86 -4.08
C LEU A 231 -12.38 -2.69 -2.85
N GLU A 232 -11.52 -3.63 -2.46
CA GLU A 232 -11.75 -4.47 -1.28
C GLU A 232 -11.53 -3.71 0.04
N LEU A 233 -10.66 -2.68 0.06
CA LEU A 233 -10.51 -1.76 1.18
C LEU A 233 -11.80 -0.98 1.42
N MET A 234 -12.38 -0.40 0.35
CA MET A 234 -13.62 0.35 0.39
C MET A 234 -14.80 -0.52 0.86
N ARG A 235 -14.90 -1.78 0.34
CA ARG A 235 -15.94 -2.74 0.79
C ARG A 235 -15.79 -3.18 2.25
N ALA A 236 -14.56 -3.17 2.78
CA ALA A 236 -14.27 -3.68 4.11
C ALA A 236 -14.51 -2.65 5.20
N ALA A 237 -14.30 -1.39 4.92
CA ALA A 237 -14.37 -0.30 5.89
C ALA A 237 -15.79 -0.03 6.40
N GLY A 238 -15.89 0.54 7.61
CA GLY A 238 -17.17 0.99 8.16
C GLY A 238 -17.68 2.27 7.49
N LEU A 239 -16.78 3.08 6.95
CA LEU A 239 -17.08 4.24 6.10
C LEU A 239 -16.06 4.29 4.97
N ALA A 240 -16.53 4.34 3.74
CA ALA A 240 -15.72 4.45 2.54
C ALA A 240 -15.85 5.85 1.93
N VAL A 241 -14.73 6.56 1.78
CA VAL A 241 -14.68 7.87 1.15
C VAL A 241 -13.81 7.80 -0.10
N ALA A 242 -14.36 8.12 -1.26
CA ALA A 242 -13.62 8.18 -2.51
C ALA A 242 -12.94 9.54 -2.67
N MET A 243 -11.72 9.54 -3.18
CA MET A 243 -11.04 10.76 -3.61
C MET A 243 -11.74 11.40 -4.82
N GLY A 244 -11.60 12.71 -5.00
CA GLY A 244 -12.11 13.45 -6.14
C GLY A 244 -11.53 12.97 -7.49
N ASN A 245 -10.33 12.41 -7.49
CA ASN A 245 -9.68 11.78 -8.65
C ASN A 245 -9.95 10.26 -8.75
N ALA A 246 -10.76 9.67 -7.87
CA ALA A 246 -11.00 8.23 -7.85
C ALA A 246 -11.63 7.71 -9.15
N ILE A 247 -11.27 6.48 -9.52
CA ILE A 247 -11.88 5.78 -10.65
C ILE A 247 -13.39 5.53 -10.39
N PRO A 248 -14.21 5.40 -11.45
CA PRO A 248 -15.66 5.21 -11.29
C PRO A 248 -16.05 4.02 -10.39
N ALA A 249 -15.28 2.93 -10.44
CA ALA A 249 -15.55 1.73 -9.64
C ALA A 249 -15.36 1.97 -8.13
N VAL A 250 -14.39 2.77 -7.73
CA VAL A 250 -14.16 3.18 -6.32
C VAL A 250 -15.28 4.14 -5.88
N ARG A 251 -15.61 5.14 -6.70
CA ARG A 251 -16.72 6.07 -6.41
C ARG A 251 -18.06 5.36 -6.23
N ALA A 252 -18.31 4.29 -6.98
CA ALA A 252 -19.54 3.51 -6.89
C ALA A 252 -19.68 2.73 -5.57
N LEU A 253 -18.60 2.49 -4.86
CA LEU A 253 -18.56 1.80 -3.55
C LEU A 253 -18.53 2.77 -2.37
N ALA A 254 -18.29 4.04 -2.62
CA ALA A 254 -18.08 5.03 -1.57
C ALA A 254 -19.40 5.53 -0.97
N ASP A 255 -19.40 5.74 0.34
CA ASP A 255 -20.48 6.40 1.07
C ASP A 255 -20.44 7.93 0.88
N ASP A 256 -19.23 8.46 0.58
CA ASP A 256 -18.99 9.89 0.36
C ASP A 256 -17.83 10.11 -0.61
N VAL A 257 -17.72 11.34 -1.12
CA VAL A 257 -16.64 11.77 -2.02
C VAL A 257 -16.01 13.03 -1.42
N THR A 258 -14.67 13.03 -1.34
CA THR A 258 -13.89 14.20 -0.92
C THR A 258 -13.26 14.90 -2.14
N ASP A 259 -12.42 15.92 -1.91
CA ASP A 259 -11.65 16.57 -2.95
C ASP A 259 -10.58 15.63 -3.54
N ASP A 260 -9.92 16.04 -4.62
CA ASP A 260 -8.84 15.27 -5.22
C ASP A 260 -7.52 15.38 -4.43
N CYS A 261 -6.50 14.63 -4.85
CA CYS A 261 -5.21 14.57 -4.16
C CYS A 261 -4.39 15.87 -4.26
N ASP A 262 -4.65 16.73 -5.25
CA ASP A 262 -4.02 18.04 -5.39
C ASP A 262 -4.71 19.12 -4.55
N HIS A 263 -5.91 18.83 -4.03
CA HIS A 263 -6.71 19.71 -3.17
C HIS A 263 -6.92 19.12 -1.77
N ASP A 264 -5.95 18.38 -1.25
CA ASP A 264 -5.93 17.87 0.13
C ASP A 264 -7.13 16.98 0.52
N GLY A 265 -7.74 16.27 -0.43
CA GLY A 265 -8.97 15.50 -0.19
C GLY A 265 -8.86 14.51 0.96
N ALA A 266 -7.72 13.84 1.14
CA ALA A 266 -7.50 12.92 2.26
C ALA A 266 -7.57 13.65 3.62
N ALA A 267 -7.01 14.86 3.71
CA ALA A 267 -7.08 15.68 4.92
C ALA A 267 -8.53 16.13 5.21
N HIS A 268 -9.27 16.55 4.19
CA HIS A 268 -10.66 16.95 4.32
C HIS A 268 -11.54 15.79 4.81
N ALA A 269 -11.32 14.57 4.31
CA ALA A 269 -12.02 13.38 4.80
C ALA A 269 -11.70 13.11 6.29
N ILE A 270 -10.43 13.20 6.69
CA ILE A 270 -10.01 13.03 8.09
C ILE A 270 -10.65 14.09 8.99
N GLU A 271 -10.63 15.36 8.62
CA GLU A 271 -11.20 16.43 9.42
C GLU A 271 -12.73 16.33 9.54
N LYS A 272 -13.41 15.85 8.50
CA LYS A 272 -14.86 15.64 8.49
C LYS A 272 -15.31 14.50 9.40
N TYR A 273 -14.62 13.38 9.38
CA TYR A 273 -15.06 12.14 10.02
C TYR A 273 -14.32 11.79 11.31
N MET A 274 -13.14 12.39 11.52
CA MET A 274 -12.31 12.25 12.72
C MET A 274 -11.99 13.63 13.32
N PRO A 275 -13.02 14.41 13.68
CA PRO A 275 -12.84 15.75 14.22
C PRO A 275 -12.11 15.69 15.55
N ARG A 276 -11.50 16.82 15.95
CA ARG A 276 -11.01 16.98 17.33
C ARG A 276 -12.10 16.59 18.32
N ALA A 277 -11.76 15.81 19.35
CA ALA A 277 -12.61 15.75 20.53
C ALA A 277 -12.75 17.19 21.02
N ASP A 278 -13.97 17.72 21.04
CA ASP A 278 -14.22 19.00 21.71
C ASP A 278 -13.68 18.86 23.13
N CYS A 279 -12.60 19.56 23.42
CA CYS A 279 -12.18 19.75 24.81
C CYS A 279 -13.33 20.51 25.49
N GLY A 280 -14.20 19.75 26.13
CA GLY A 280 -15.27 20.31 27.00
C GLY A 280 -14.68 21.01 28.23
N CYS A 281 -13.70 21.89 28.01
CA CYS A 281 -13.19 22.80 29.02
C CYS A 281 -13.79 24.19 28.76
N GLY A 282 -14.96 24.41 29.33
CA GLY A 282 -15.56 25.74 29.46
C GLY A 282 -14.69 26.60 30.34
N MET A 283 -13.45 26.93 29.95
CA MET A 283 -12.75 28.10 30.49
C MET A 283 -13.21 29.32 29.69
N LYS A 284 -14.22 30.00 30.23
CA LYS A 284 -14.45 31.39 29.92
C LYS A 284 -13.15 32.15 30.22
N CYS A 285 -12.47 32.64 29.20
CA CYS A 285 -11.52 33.74 29.39
C CYS A 285 -12.31 34.95 29.84
N ALA A 286 -12.24 35.22 31.11
CA ALA A 286 -12.73 36.47 31.70
C ALA A 286 -11.58 37.49 31.64
N GLY A 287 -11.88 38.68 31.07
CA GLY A 287 -11.20 39.94 31.28
C GLY A 287 -9.93 40.17 30.47
#